data_18b1e22f8db93e829ff2a9e6a38f5c1d
#
_entry.id   18b1e22f8db93e829ff2a9e6a38f5c1d
#
_cell.length_a   1.000
_cell.length_b   1.000
_cell.length_c   1.000
_cell.angle_alpha   90.00
_cell.angle_beta   90.00
_cell.angle_gamma   90.00
#
_symmetry.space_group_name_H-M   'P 1'
#
loop_
_entity.id
_entity.type
_entity.pdbx_description
1 polymer ?
#
loop_
_entity_poly.entity_id
_entity_poly.type
_entity_poly.pdbx_seq_one_letter_code
_entity_poly.pdbx_strand_id
1 'polypeptide(L)'
;SSVSDKAYSIREGMKTAEERMKKLQKLIEYGKNYTEYKPIHDELKTLKNGWGKKREKFEQAHESDLIIWNAANRFLHANLPEGTKSFKVSEWQKEFDELKAQSTGEYEELKTKRSEVKELQQIRKCIDIVEQAEQRTQEQTHQTPRRKKEDISL
;
A
#
# COMPACT_ATOMS: atom_id res chain seq x y z
N SER A 1 -12.77 -20.37 -5.41
CA SER A 1 -12.25 -20.39 -6.76
C SER A 1 -10.85 -19.82 -6.82
N SER A 2 -10.06 -20.25 -7.76
CA SER A 2 -8.66 -19.84 -7.88
C SER A 2 -8.48 -18.33 -8.12
N VAL A 3 -9.41 -17.68 -8.81
CA VAL A 3 -9.34 -16.24 -9.11
C VAL A 3 -9.55 -15.40 -7.85
N SER A 4 -10.56 -15.72 -7.05
CA SER A 4 -10.82 -15.04 -5.77
C SER A 4 -9.70 -15.25 -4.78
N ASP A 5 -9.14 -16.46 -4.69
CA ASP A 5 -8.03 -16.80 -3.79
C ASP A 5 -6.76 -16.05 -4.18
N LYS A 6 -6.46 -15.95 -5.48
CA LYS A 6 -5.33 -15.17 -5.99
C LYS A 6 -5.50 -13.67 -5.69
N ALA A 7 -6.69 -13.12 -5.90
CA ALA A 7 -6.97 -11.72 -5.58
C ALA A 7 -6.79 -11.43 -4.10
N TYR A 8 -7.23 -12.32 -3.22
CA TYR A 8 -7.03 -12.22 -1.78
C TYR A 8 -5.54 -12.24 -1.42
N SER A 9 -4.78 -13.20 -1.95
CA SER A 9 -3.34 -13.33 -1.71
C SER A 9 -2.56 -12.10 -2.17
N ILE A 10 -2.89 -11.53 -3.33
CA ILE A 10 -2.28 -10.31 -3.85
C ILE A 10 -2.56 -9.14 -2.92
N ARG A 11 -3.80 -9.01 -2.45
CA ARG A 11 -4.21 -7.93 -1.55
C ARG A 11 -3.45 -7.99 -0.21
N GLU A 12 -3.30 -9.18 0.36
CA GLU A 12 -2.53 -9.38 1.60
C GLU A 12 -1.05 -9.07 1.41
N GLY A 13 -0.47 -9.49 0.28
CA GLY A 13 0.91 -9.17 -0.08
C GLY A 13 1.13 -7.67 -0.26
N MET A 14 0.18 -6.96 -0.88
CA MET A 14 0.22 -5.50 -1.04
C MET A 14 0.17 -4.77 0.30
N LYS A 15 -0.66 -5.25 1.23
CA LYS A 15 -0.77 -4.67 2.57
C LYS A 15 0.56 -4.78 3.33
N THR A 16 1.21 -5.94 3.28
CA THR A 16 2.51 -6.17 3.89
C THR A 16 3.59 -5.27 3.26
N ALA A 17 3.59 -5.15 1.93
CA ALA A 17 4.49 -4.27 1.19
C ALA A 17 4.28 -2.81 1.54
N GLU A 18 3.03 -2.35 1.66
CA GLU A 18 2.71 -0.98 2.07
C GLU A 18 3.25 -0.66 3.46
N GLU A 19 3.09 -1.56 4.42
CA GLU A 19 3.61 -1.40 5.78
C GLU A 19 5.14 -1.27 5.78
N ARG A 20 5.81 -2.13 5.00
CA ARG A 20 7.27 -2.07 4.84
C ARG A 20 7.71 -0.78 4.16
N MET A 21 7.00 -0.34 3.13
CA MET A 21 7.27 0.91 2.42
C MET A 21 7.15 2.13 3.33
N LYS A 22 6.13 2.18 4.18
CA LYS A 22 5.96 3.25 5.17
C LYS A 22 7.14 3.30 6.15
N LYS A 23 7.56 2.15 6.63
CA LYS A 23 8.72 2.04 7.51
C LYS A 23 10.00 2.51 6.82
N LEU A 24 10.24 2.05 5.59
CA LEU A 24 11.40 2.45 4.79
C LEU A 24 11.39 3.95 4.50
N GLN A 25 10.25 4.53 4.20
CA GLN A 25 10.11 5.98 3.96
C GLN A 25 10.58 6.78 5.17
N LYS A 26 10.18 6.38 6.36
CA LYS A 26 10.62 7.01 7.61
C LYS A 26 12.12 6.80 7.85
N LEU A 27 12.62 5.59 7.63
CA LEU A 27 14.05 5.29 7.78
C LEU A 27 14.90 6.14 6.82
N ILE A 28 14.45 6.28 5.58
CA ILE A 28 15.12 7.10 4.57
C ILE A 28 15.16 8.58 5.00
N GLU A 29 14.00 9.11 5.41
CA GLU A 29 13.88 10.49 5.86
C GLU A 29 14.80 10.78 7.04
N TYR A 30 14.70 9.99 8.10
CA TYR A 30 15.51 10.16 9.28
C TYR A 30 17.00 9.85 9.04
N GLY A 31 17.30 8.88 8.18
CA GLY A 31 18.68 8.59 7.77
C GLY A 31 19.32 9.75 7.02
N LYS A 32 18.58 10.40 6.13
CA LYS A 32 19.04 11.61 5.44
C LYS A 32 19.26 12.76 6.42
N ASN A 33 18.33 12.99 7.33
CA ASN A 33 18.43 14.02 8.34
C ASN A 33 19.63 13.78 9.25
N TYR A 34 19.85 12.56 9.68
CA TYR A 34 20.99 12.19 10.49
C TYR A 34 22.31 12.55 9.79
N THR A 35 22.45 12.16 8.54
CA THR A 35 23.68 12.43 7.76
C THR A 35 23.86 13.91 7.49
N GLU A 36 22.80 14.63 7.15
CA GLU A 36 22.83 16.05 6.83
C GLU A 36 23.24 16.91 8.03
N TYR A 37 22.66 16.62 9.20
CA TYR A 37 22.86 17.44 10.41
C TYR A 37 23.92 16.87 11.37
N LYS A 38 24.52 15.74 11.06
CA LYS A 38 25.59 15.15 11.87
C LYS A 38 26.80 16.08 12.06
N PRO A 39 27.29 16.80 11.02
CA PRO A 39 28.42 17.74 11.22
C PRO A 39 28.15 18.78 12.27
N ILE A 40 26.91 19.29 12.37
CA ILE A 40 26.53 20.30 13.39
C ILE A 40 26.57 19.68 14.79
N HIS A 41 26.06 18.47 14.93
CA HIS A 41 26.11 17.74 16.20
C HIS A 41 27.54 17.43 16.61
N ASP A 42 28.38 17.01 15.69
CA ASP A 42 29.79 16.71 15.95
C ASP A 42 30.56 17.97 16.33
N GLU A 43 30.28 19.10 15.71
CA GLU A 43 30.84 20.40 16.06
C GLU A 43 30.46 20.81 17.48
N LEU A 44 29.21 20.63 17.88
CA LEU A 44 28.74 20.86 19.23
C LEU A 44 29.52 20.03 20.24
N LYS A 45 29.82 18.78 19.95
CA LYS A 45 30.61 17.89 20.80
C LYS A 45 32.04 18.40 21.00
N THR A 46 32.61 19.08 20.01
CA THR A 46 33.95 19.65 20.12
C THR A 46 33.99 20.86 21.04
N LEU A 47 32.85 21.51 21.28
CA LEU A 47 32.75 22.65 22.20
C LEU A 47 32.61 22.13 23.64
N LYS A 48 33.70 22.14 24.38
CA LYS A 48 33.75 21.66 25.77
C LYS A 48 32.98 22.57 26.74
N ASN A 49 32.52 21.98 27.85
CA ASN A 49 31.74 22.69 28.87
C ASN A 49 32.42 23.94 29.43
N GLY A 50 33.76 24.06 29.39
CA GLY A 50 34.50 25.24 29.80
C GLY A 50 34.37 26.46 28.89
N TRP A 51 33.69 26.29 27.74
CA TRP A 51 33.47 27.35 26.74
C TRP A 51 31.99 27.81 26.72
N GLY A 52 31.36 27.85 27.87
CA GLY A 52 29.93 27.99 28.09
C GLY A 52 29.18 28.92 27.13
N LYS A 53 29.67 30.17 26.95
CA LYS A 53 28.99 31.12 26.06
C LYS A 53 29.06 30.75 24.58
N LYS A 54 30.16 30.18 24.11
CA LYS A 54 30.31 29.75 22.72
C LYS A 54 29.39 28.56 22.43
N ARG A 55 29.32 27.63 23.35
CA ARG A 55 28.44 26.48 23.24
C ARG A 55 26.98 26.88 23.22
N GLU A 56 26.57 27.76 24.13
CA GLU A 56 25.20 28.28 24.18
C GLU A 56 24.83 29.02 22.90
N LYS A 57 25.69 29.88 22.38
CA LYS A 57 25.47 30.59 21.12
C LYS A 57 25.36 29.64 19.96
N PHE A 58 26.18 28.61 19.91
CA PHE A 58 26.13 27.56 18.87
C PHE A 58 24.81 26.80 18.95
N GLU A 59 24.42 26.37 20.16
CA GLU A 59 23.16 25.67 20.37
C GLU A 59 21.96 26.54 19.97
N GLN A 60 21.94 27.81 20.28
CA GLN A 60 20.88 28.74 19.89
C GLN A 60 20.83 28.95 18.36
N ALA A 61 22.01 29.12 17.76
CA ALA A 61 22.10 29.33 16.31
C ALA A 61 21.67 28.11 15.50
N HIS A 62 21.88 26.91 16.04
CA HIS A 62 21.57 25.62 15.37
C HIS A 62 20.51 24.80 16.08
N GLU A 63 19.65 25.45 16.85
CA GLU A 63 18.62 24.77 17.65
C GLU A 63 17.73 23.84 16.80
N SER A 64 17.22 24.34 15.69
CA SER A 64 16.38 23.57 14.79
C SER A 64 17.11 22.36 14.21
N ASP A 65 18.34 22.56 13.78
CA ASP A 65 19.17 21.50 13.18
C ASP A 65 19.51 20.41 14.20
N LEU A 66 19.81 20.81 15.44
CA LEU A 66 20.08 19.87 16.54
C LEU A 66 18.84 19.07 16.93
N ILE A 67 17.67 19.69 16.94
CA ILE A 67 16.39 19.01 17.19
C ILE A 67 16.13 17.97 16.12
N ILE A 68 16.33 18.31 14.86
CA ILE A 68 16.15 17.40 13.72
C ILE A 68 17.12 16.21 13.83
N TRP A 69 18.39 16.48 14.13
CA TRP A 69 19.37 15.41 14.28
C TRP A 69 19.06 14.49 15.48
N ASN A 70 18.68 15.06 16.62
CA ASN A 70 18.32 14.28 17.81
C ASN A 70 17.11 13.40 17.57
N ALA A 71 16.09 13.91 16.86
CA ALA A 71 14.91 13.13 16.49
C ALA A 71 15.29 11.97 15.56
N ALA A 72 16.14 12.24 14.57
CA ALA A 72 16.65 11.22 13.65
C ALA A 72 17.44 10.15 14.39
N ASN A 73 18.35 10.55 15.27
CA ASN A 73 19.16 9.62 16.04
C ASN A 73 18.30 8.71 16.92
N ARG A 74 17.32 9.25 17.63
CA ARG A 74 16.38 8.45 18.45
C ARG A 74 15.59 7.48 17.62
N PHE A 75 15.02 7.93 16.50
CA PHE A 75 14.22 7.09 15.63
C PHE A 75 15.03 5.93 15.06
N LEU A 76 16.23 6.21 14.54
CA LEU A 76 17.09 5.20 13.97
C LEU A 76 17.53 4.16 14.99
N HIS A 77 17.90 4.59 16.20
CA HIS A 77 18.29 3.65 17.26
C HIS A 77 17.12 2.83 17.79
N ALA A 78 15.90 3.37 17.79
CA ALA A 78 14.71 2.67 18.22
C ALA A 78 14.21 1.65 17.19
N ASN A 79 14.47 1.87 15.91
CA ASN A 79 13.90 1.07 14.81
C ASN A 79 14.92 0.20 14.07
N LEU A 80 16.18 0.29 14.38
CA LEU A 80 17.25 -0.53 13.80
C LEU A 80 17.84 -1.46 14.87
N PRO A 81 18.46 -2.57 14.43
CA PRO A 81 19.12 -3.48 15.36
C PRO A 81 20.15 -2.78 16.23
N GLU A 82 20.23 -3.20 17.49
CA GLU A 82 21.23 -2.71 18.42
C GLU A 82 22.64 -2.88 17.87
N GLY A 83 23.49 -1.87 18.00
CA GLY A 83 24.85 -1.89 17.47
C GLY A 83 24.99 -1.47 16.01
N THR A 84 23.90 -1.05 15.35
CA THR A 84 23.97 -0.53 13.98
C THR A 84 24.83 0.74 13.95
N LYS A 85 25.95 0.70 13.24
CA LYS A 85 26.93 1.82 13.17
C LYS A 85 26.79 2.66 11.93
N SER A 86 26.21 2.11 10.85
CA SER A 86 26.03 2.84 9.59
C SER A 86 24.60 2.75 9.11
N PHE A 87 24.10 3.85 8.53
CA PHE A 87 22.74 3.93 7.99
C PHE A 87 22.80 3.91 6.47
N LYS A 88 22.33 2.81 5.91
CA LYS A 88 22.40 2.52 4.47
C LYS A 88 21.19 3.07 3.74
N VAL A 89 21.07 4.38 3.68
CA VAL A 89 19.95 5.10 3.06
C VAL A 89 19.76 4.68 1.60
N SER A 90 20.83 4.52 0.85
CA SER A 90 20.76 4.10 -0.55
C SER A 90 20.18 2.70 -0.73
N GLU A 91 20.49 1.77 0.18
CA GLU A 91 19.91 0.43 0.17
C GLU A 91 18.42 0.47 0.53
N TRP A 92 18.04 1.29 1.51
CA TRP A 92 16.63 1.48 1.86
C TRP A 92 15.84 2.10 0.71
N GLN A 93 16.43 3.06 0.01
CA GLN A 93 15.80 3.68 -1.16
C GLN A 93 15.60 2.65 -2.29
N LYS A 94 16.59 1.80 -2.51
CA LYS A 94 16.51 0.74 -3.51
C LYS A 94 15.39 -0.26 -3.17
N GLU A 95 15.33 -0.71 -1.92
CA GLU A 95 14.28 -1.60 -1.44
C GLU A 95 12.90 -0.96 -1.59
N PHE A 96 12.77 0.31 -1.23
CA PHE A 96 11.53 1.07 -1.39
C PHE A 96 11.09 1.12 -2.86
N ASP A 97 12.01 1.44 -3.76
CA ASP A 97 11.73 1.52 -5.19
C ASP A 97 11.33 0.16 -5.78
N GLU A 98 11.98 -0.91 -5.35
CA GLU A 98 11.64 -2.28 -5.75
C GLU A 98 10.23 -2.68 -5.25
N LEU A 99 9.93 -2.39 -4.00
CA LEU A 99 8.60 -2.67 -3.43
C LEU A 99 7.51 -1.84 -4.11
N LYS A 100 7.79 -0.60 -4.43
CA LYS A 100 6.86 0.28 -5.14
C LYS A 100 6.56 -0.27 -6.54
N ALA A 101 7.57 -0.69 -7.27
CA ALA A 101 7.42 -1.29 -8.59
C ALA A 101 6.63 -2.60 -8.52
N GLN A 102 6.93 -3.45 -7.55
CA GLN A 102 6.21 -4.70 -7.28
C GLN A 102 4.75 -4.44 -6.92
N SER A 103 4.49 -3.49 -6.04
CA SER A 103 3.12 -3.13 -5.63
C SER A 103 2.30 -2.59 -6.79
N THR A 104 2.91 -1.83 -7.69
CA THR A 104 2.24 -1.35 -8.90
C THR A 104 1.87 -2.51 -9.81
N GLY A 105 2.78 -3.47 -10.02
CA GLY A 105 2.52 -4.68 -10.80
C GLY A 105 1.41 -5.54 -10.20
N GLU A 106 1.44 -5.75 -8.89
CA GLU A 106 0.40 -6.49 -8.16
C GLU A 106 -0.96 -5.80 -8.22
N TYR A 107 -0.98 -4.48 -8.13
CA TYR A 107 -2.22 -3.70 -8.28
C TYR A 107 -2.84 -3.88 -9.67
N GLU A 108 -2.03 -3.83 -10.72
CA GLU A 108 -2.49 -4.06 -12.10
C GLU A 108 -3.03 -5.49 -12.26
N GLU A 109 -2.34 -6.48 -11.70
CA GLU A 109 -2.80 -7.87 -11.69
C GLU A 109 -4.13 -8.01 -10.96
N LEU A 110 -4.28 -7.40 -9.79
CA LEU A 110 -5.51 -7.40 -9.02
C LEU A 110 -6.67 -6.77 -9.80
N LYS A 111 -6.41 -5.67 -10.48
CA LYS A 111 -7.39 -4.99 -11.34
C LYS A 111 -7.86 -5.90 -12.48
N THR A 112 -6.94 -6.60 -13.12
CA THR A 112 -7.24 -7.58 -14.16
C THR A 112 -8.09 -8.73 -13.61
N LYS A 113 -7.74 -9.28 -12.46
CA LYS A 113 -8.51 -10.36 -11.82
C LYS A 113 -9.92 -9.93 -11.44
N ARG A 114 -10.09 -8.72 -10.93
CA ARG A 114 -11.42 -8.15 -10.64
C ARG A 114 -12.26 -8.01 -11.90
N SER A 115 -11.66 -7.58 -12.99
CA SER A 115 -12.32 -7.46 -14.30
C SER A 115 -12.78 -8.83 -14.80
N GLU A 116 -11.92 -9.85 -14.73
CA GLU A 116 -12.25 -11.23 -15.08
C GLU A 116 -13.44 -11.76 -14.27
N VAL A 117 -13.45 -11.53 -12.95
CA VAL A 117 -14.56 -11.94 -12.09
C VAL A 117 -15.86 -11.24 -12.48
N LYS A 118 -15.83 -9.95 -12.79
CA LYS A 118 -17.01 -9.22 -13.26
C LYS A 118 -17.55 -9.78 -14.58
N GLU A 119 -16.68 -10.08 -15.52
CA GLU A 119 -17.06 -10.68 -16.79
C GLU A 119 -17.74 -12.04 -16.60
N LEU A 120 -17.17 -12.89 -15.74
CA LEU A 120 -17.76 -14.17 -15.39
C LEU A 120 -19.14 -14.04 -14.76
N GLN A 121 -19.30 -13.06 -13.86
CA GLN A 121 -20.60 -12.77 -13.24
C GLN A 121 -21.64 -12.31 -14.27
N GLN A 122 -21.24 -11.49 -15.22
CA GLN A 122 -22.12 -11.05 -16.30
C GLN A 122 -22.55 -12.21 -17.21
N ILE A 123 -21.62 -13.08 -17.57
CA ILE A 123 -21.91 -14.28 -18.36
C ILE A 123 -22.93 -15.18 -17.65
N ARG A 124 -22.74 -15.39 -16.33
CA ARG A 124 -23.71 -16.15 -15.52
C ARG A 124 -25.09 -15.52 -15.53
N LYS A 125 -25.19 -14.21 -15.37
CA LYS A 125 -26.45 -13.47 -15.45
C LYS A 125 -27.13 -13.66 -16.81
N CYS A 126 -26.37 -13.58 -17.90
CA CYS A 126 -26.88 -13.77 -19.23
C CYS A 126 -27.42 -15.20 -19.44
N ILE A 127 -26.72 -16.21 -18.96
CA ILE A 127 -27.15 -17.61 -19.00
C ILE A 127 -28.45 -17.79 -18.22
N ASP A 128 -28.53 -17.27 -17.00
CA ASP A 128 -29.73 -17.35 -16.16
C ASP A 128 -30.94 -16.70 -16.82
N ILE A 129 -30.77 -15.55 -17.46
CA ILE A 129 -31.83 -14.85 -18.20
C ILE A 129 -32.30 -15.68 -19.38
N VAL A 130 -31.38 -16.27 -20.13
CA VAL A 130 -31.73 -17.15 -21.29
C VAL A 130 -32.48 -18.37 -20.82
N GLU A 131 -32.03 -19.04 -19.75
CA GLU A 131 -32.73 -20.21 -19.19
C GLU A 131 -34.14 -19.86 -18.73
N GLN A 132 -34.31 -18.73 -18.03
CA GLN A 132 -35.62 -18.27 -17.60
C GLN A 132 -36.53 -17.95 -18.81
N ALA A 133 -36.01 -17.34 -19.84
CA ALA A 133 -36.74 -17.05 -21.05
C ALA A 133 -37.21 -18.34 -21.78
N GLU A 134 -36.36 -19.36 -21.85
CA GLU A 134 -36.70 -20.66 -22.39
C GLU A 134 -37.82 -21.34 -21.60
N GLN A 135 -37.74 -21.32 -20.27
CA GLN A 135 -38.79 -21.86 -19.39
C GLN A 135 -40.11 -21.12 -19.59
N ARG A 136 -40.11 -19.81 -19.68
CA ARG A 136 -41.32 -19.01 -19.93
C ARG A 136 -41.91 -19.33 -21.29
N THR A 137 -41.11 -19.53 -22.30
CA THR A 137 -41.57 -19.89 -23.63
C THR A 137 -42.24 -21.26 -23.62
N GLN A 138 -41.68 -22.25 -22.93
CA GLN A 138 -42.29 -23.58 -22.77
C GLN A 138 -43.61 -23.51 -22.02
N GLU A 139 -43.70 -22.76 -20.93
CA GLU A 139 -44.92 -22.54 -20.18
C GLU A 139 -46.00 -21.86 -21.03
N GLN A 140 -45.65 -20.85 -21.78
CA GLN A 140 -46.59 -20.15 -22.69
C GLN A 140 -47.10 -21.06 -23.81
N THR A 141 -46.26 -21.93 -24.34
CA THR A 141 -46.66 -22.90 -25.35
C THR A 141 -47.70 -23.85 -24.81
N HIS A 142 -47.62 -24.29 -23.57
CA HIS A 142 -48.61 -25.12 -22.92
C HIS A 142 -49.90 -24.37 -22.57
N GLN A 143 -49.85 -23.09 -22.24
CA GLN A 143 -51.02 -22.28 -21.86
C GLN A 143 -51.74 -21.65 -23.06
N THR A 144 -51.08 -21.42 -24.15
CA THR A 144 -51.65 -20.73 -25.32
C THR A 144 -52.93 -21.38 -25.86
N PRO A 145 -53.08 -22.72 -26.00
CA PRO A 145 -54.35 -23.33 -26.44
C PRO A 145 -55.51 -23.04 -25.50
N ARG A 146 -55.32 -23.02 -24.20
CA ARG A 146 -56.34 -22.68 -23.21
C ARG A 146 -56.81 -21.25 -23.34
N ARG A 147 -55.96 -20.30 -23.49
CA ARG A 147 -56.27 -18.87 -23.67
C ARG A 147 -57.06 -18.64 -24.97
N LYS A 148 -56.71 -19.28 -26.04
CA LYS A 148 -57.44 -19.19 -27.31
C LYS A 148 -58.86 -19.68 -27.19
N LYS A 149 -59.13 -20.77 -26.46
CA LYS A 149 -60.50 -21.27 -26.19
C LYS A 149 -61.33 -20.28 -25.38
N GLU A 150 -60.74 -19.64 -24.37
CA GLU A 150 -61.41 -18.63 -23.57
C GLU A 150 -61.76 -17.39 -24.41
N ASP A 151 -60.84 -16.93 -25.25
CA ASP A 151 -61.04 -15.79 -26.14
C ASP A 151 -62.13 -16.05 -27.18
N ILE A 152 -62.26 -17.26 -27.68
CA ILE A 152 -63.31 -17.66 -28.66
C ILE A 152 -64.68 -17.78 -28.01
N SER A 153 -64.74 -18.13 -26.72
CA SER A 153 -66.00 -18.25 -25.99
C SER A 153 -66.57 -16.91 -25.53
N LEU A 154 -65.79 -15.85 -25.63
CA LEU A 154 -66.24 -14.49 -25.40
C LEU A 154 -66.85 -13.89 -26.67
#